data_4221161b28644bb562d00a9bc74c0723
#
_entry.id   4221161b28644bb562d00a9bc74c0723
#
_cell.length_a   1.000
_cell.length_b   1.000
_cell.length_c   1.000
_cell.angle_alpha   90.00
_cell.angle_beta   90.00
_cell.angle_gamma   90.00
#
_symmetry.space_group_name_H-M   'P 1'
#
loop_
_entity.id
_entity.type
_entity.pdbx_description
1 polymer ?
#
loop_
_entity_poly.entity_id
_entity_poly.type
_entity_poly.pdbx_seq_one_letter_code
_entity_poly.pdbx_strand_id
1 'polypeptide(L)'
;MPTSTQAARSARRAHGHSLRSRTTAVGAVAILALLMSSCTSAAPIEPSTISVLRGDTPSQDVVALPQNFDDLLKQAIDQLPTLASDALEQSGVPGMSVAVVHGGKTIFAQGFGVREVGTEDQITPDTVFQVASVSKSLSATGVAGAIAESDGQLSWQTPIHDLLPQFQFKDPTVTELATVGDAFSHRTGLFTGAGDDLEDLGFNRATIFEKLRLQPLDPFRSSYHYSNFGLTIGAEAVAASRGEAWDELMDELVFKPLEMSSTSARHDDFLAHDDRALLHALENGKFVAKYDRNPDPQAPAGGVSSTANDLAKWMLMVLAEGESNGTQLVDSAALAEAMTPQIVSSKGPTITARPGHYGFGFNASPQVSGRMAISHSGAFALGAGTNYQLIPELDLGIVVLTNGAPVGVAEAVATEFTDLVQYGKITRDWVTDAAGFFAPYTAPSGDLVDATKPTDAAAAPPSDQLVGKYHSDYFGVLLIEERNGALEARLGPTGNVTLALEEWNGSTFAYAPLSESAPAGSLASAVFSDDGSTVTLTSFDAQGLGTFTKVA
;
A
#
# COMPACT_ATOMS: atom_id res chain seq x y z
N MET A 1 -49.09 2.14 -20.57
CA MET A 1 -50.45 1.96 -20.03
C MET A 1 -50.45 0.81 -19.06
N PRO A 2 -51.22 0.88 -18.09
CA PRO A 2 -51.01 1.55 -16.79
C PRO A 2 -51.19 0.49 -15.68
N THR A 3 -51.03 0.65 -14.48
CA THR A 3 -51.44 1.52 -13.36
C THR A 3 -51.21 0.72 -12.10
N SER A 4 -50.59 1.27 -11.13
CA SER A 4 -51.20 1.94 -9.93
C SER A 4 -51.80 0.95 -8.96
N THR A 5 -51.77 1.01 -7.68
CA THR A 5 -51.77 2.10 -6.70
C THR A 5 -51.76 1.46 -5.32
N GLN A 6 -51.02 2.02 -4.38
CA GLN A 6 -51.55 2.68 -3.14
C GLN A 6 -52.29 1.75 -2.16
N ALA A 7 -52.03 1.73 -0.97
CA ALA A 7 -51.88 2.64 0.14
C ALA A 7 -52.66 2.09 1.36
N ALA A 8 -52.03 2.08 2.46
CA ALA A 8 -52.24 2.98 3.60
C ALA A 8 -53.29 2.57 4.66
N ARG A 9 -52.84 2.84 5.92
CA ARG A 9 -53.62 3.26 7.12
C ARG A 9 -54.41 2.17 7.86
N SER A 10 -54.52 2.17 9.11
CA SER A 10 -54.30 3.04 10.27
C SER A 10 -54.69 2.31 11.54
N ALA A 11 -53.92 2.38 12.58
CA ALA A 11 -54.23 3.15 13.78
C ALA A 11 -55.43 2.76 14.65
N ARG A 12 -55.11 2.74 15.93
CA ARG A 12 -55.88 3.17 17.12
C ARG A 12 -56.45 2.13 18.06
N ARG A 13 -55.95 2.24 19.24
CA ARG A 13 -56.46 2.68 20.57
C ARG A 13 -57.10 1.55 21.40
N ALA A 14 -56.69 1.31 22.58
CA ALA A 14 -56.55 2.00 23.85
C ALA A 14 -57.63 1.58 24.88
N HIS A 15 -57.26 1.71 26.14
CA HIS A 15 -58.02 1.63 27.38
C HIS A 15 -58.10 0.23 27.99
N GLY A 16 -57.65 -0.05 29.17
CA GLY A 16 -57.64 0.77 30.41
C GLY A 16 -58.55 0.11 31.41
N HIS A 17 -58.06 -0.29 32.51
CA HIS A 17 -58.59 -0.01 33.84
C HIS A 17 -57.98 -0.89 34.93
N SER A 18 -57.54 -0.23 35.92
CA SER A 18 -57.16 -0.65 37.25
C SER A 18 -58.33 -1.33 38.01
N LEU A 19 -57.99 -2.24 38.93
CA LEU A 19 -58.66 -2.20 40.25
C LEU A 19 -57.78 -2.91 41.30
N ARG A 20 -57.62 -2.20 42.37
CA ARG A 20 -57.04 -2.63 43.65
C ARG A 20 -58.00 -3.56 44.39
N SER A 21 -57.51 -4.51 45.13
CA SER A 21 -58.05 -4.73 46.50
C SER A 21 -57.04 -5.48 47.40
N ARG A 22 -57.06 -5.02 48.61
CA ARG A 22 -56.27 -5.41 49.77
C ARG A 22 -56.86 -6.62 50.51
N THR A 23 -56.05 -7.07 51.45
CA THR A 23 -56.37 -7.91 52.67
C THR A 23 -56.15 -9.40 52.46
N THR A 24 -55.55 -10.17 53.31
CA THR A 24 -55.18 -10.07 54.72
C THR A 24 -54.15 -11.17 55.05
N ALA A 25 -53.23 -10.86 55.94
CA ALA A 25 -52.40 -11.84 56.60
C ALA A 25 -53.19 -12.65 57.59
N VAL A 26 -52.89 -13.93 57.74
CA VAL A 26 -52.83 -14.70 59.00
C VAL A 26 -52.57 -16.18 58.66
N GLY A 27 -51.59 -16.82 59.33
CA GLY A 27 -51.53 -18.25 59.56
C GLY A 27 -50.62 -19.09 58.69
N ALA A 28 -49.36 -19.20 59.08
CA ALA A 28 -48.58 -20.41 58.86
C ALA A 28 -47.27 -20.37 59.64
N VAL A 29 -47.37 -20.61 60.91
CA VAL A 29 -46.29 -21.14 61.71
C VAL A 29 -46.65 -22.56 62.00
N ALA A 30 -46.21 -23.51 61.22
CA ALA A 30 -46.11 -24.94 61.53
C ALA A 30 -45.87 -25.83 60.30
N ILE A 31 -44.92 -25.54 59.42
CA ILE A 31 -44.31 -26.56 58.52
C ILE A 31 -42.87 -26.12 58.28
N LEU A 32 -42.06 -26.08 59.30
CA LEU A 32 -40.62 -25.81 59.19
C LEU A 32 -39.81 -26.76 60.06
N ALA A 33 -40.14 -28.04 60.04
CA ALA A 33 -39.39 -29.03 60.84
C ALA A 33 -39.23 -30.39 60.18
N LEU A 34 -39.43 -30.56 58.88
CA LEU A 34 -39.24 -31.89 58.26
C LEU A 34 -38.61 -31.89 56.86
N LEU A 35 -37.80 -30.88 56.55
CA LEU A 35 -36.98 -30.85 55.31
C LEU A 35 -35.50 -30.54 55.60
N MET A 36 -34.98 -30.92 56.74
CA MET A 36 -33.56 -30.81 57.06
C MET A 36 -32.91 -32.19 57.21
N SER A 37 -33.06 -33.06 56.20
CA SER A 37 -32.32 -34.32 56.20
C SER A 37 -32.17 -34.89 54.80
N SER A 38 -31.61 -34.12 53.90
CA SER A 38 -30.92 -34.64 52.71
C SER A 38 -30.01 -33.56 52.09
N CYS A 39 -29.14 -32.99 52.92
CA CYS A 39 -27.92 -32.40 52.37
C CYS A 39 -26.96 -33.55 52.12
N THR A 40 -27.12 -34.27 51.02
CA THR A 40 -25.98 -34.91 50.38
C THR A 40 -25.01 -33.76 50.06
N SER A 41 -23.86 -33.78 50.68
CA SER A 41 -22.74 -32.90 50.38
C SER A 41 -22.44 -33.05 48.87
N ALA A 42 -22.94 -32.13 48.07
CA ALA A 42 -22.34 -31.89 46.75
C ALA A 42 -20.88 -31.60 47.04
N ALA A 43 -19.98 -32.43 46.51
CA ALA A 43 -18.56 -32.09 46.48
C ALA A 43 -18.41 -30.68 45.98
N PRO A 44 -17.54 -29.84 46.58
CA PRO A 44 -17.31 -28.51 46.04
C PRO A 44 -16.94 -28.68 44.57
N ILE A 45 -17.70 -28.05 43.67
CA ILE A 45 -17.28 -27.88 42.31
C ILE A 45 -16.01 -27.05 42.43
N GLU A 46 -14.86 -27.72 42.31
CA GLU A 46 -13.60 -27.00 42.13
C GLU A 46 -13.81 -26.03 40.99
N PRO A 47 -13.58 -24.73 41.16
CA PRO A 47 -13.63 -23.82 40.06
C PRO A 47 -12.67 -24.37 39.02
N SER A 48 -13.21 -24.71 37.82
CA SER A 48 -12.37 -25.07 36.72
C SER A 48 -11.36 -23.93 36.56
N THR A 49 -10.11 -24.19 36.87
CA THR A 49 -9.05 -23.24 36.66
C THR A 49 -8.91 -23.04 35.17
N ILE A 50 -9.61 -22.05 34.66
CA ILE A 50 -9.29 -21.52 33.34
C ILE A 50 -7.86 -20.97 33.49
N SER A 51 -6.89 -21.72 32.95
CA SER A 51 -5.54 -21.21 32.85
C SER A 51 -5.53 -20.08 31.86
N VAL A 52 -5.50 -18.86 32.34
CA VAL A 52 -5.29 -17.69 31.48
C VAL A 52 -3.77 -17.56 31.33
N LEU A 53 -3.29 -17.72 30.10
CA LEU A 53 -1.94 -17.36 29.74
C LEU A 53 -1.82 -15.85 29.94
N ARG A 54 -0.91 -15.43 30.82
CA ARG A 54 -0.65 -14.03 31.14
C ARG A 54 0.80 -13.69 30.80
N GLY A 55 1.01 -12.46 30.36
CA GLY A 55 2.35 -11.92 30.12
C GLY A 55 2.95 -12.43 28.82
N ASP A 56 4.23 -12.60 28.81
CA ASP A 56 5.11 -12.80 27.66
C ASP A 56 5.00 -14.17 26.97
N THR A 57 3.90 -14.90 27.16
CA THR A 57 3.71 -16.17 26.46
C THR A 57 3.19 -15.85 25.05
N PRO A 58 3.95 -16.18 23.99
CA PRO A 58 3.48 -15.96 22.61
C PRO A 58 2.18 -16.69 22.34
N SER A 59 1.36 -16.15 21.47
CA SER A 59 0.21 -16.87 20.90
C SER A 59 0.70 -18.19 20.31
N GLN A 60 0.03 -19.29 20.63
CA GLN A 60 0.33 -20.55 19.98
C GLN A 60 -0.37 -20.60 18.63
N ASP A 61 0.30 -21.19 17.65
CA ASP A 61 -0.31 -21.51 16.37
C ASP A 61 -1.59 -22.33 16.54
N VAL A 62 -2.65 -21.90 15.88
CA VAL A 62 -3.91 -22.64 15.83
C VAL A 62 -3.76 -23.92 15.00
N VAL A 63 -2.86 -23.91 14.05
CA VAL A 63 -2.53 -25.05 13.19
C VAL A 63 -1.13 -25.54 13.54
N ALA A 64 -1.05 -26.76 14.07
CA ALA A 64 0.23 -27.38 14.36
C ALA A 64 1.08 -27.48 13.09
N LEU A 65 2.40 -27.29 13.24
CA LEU A 65 3.35 -27.57 12.17
C LEU A 65 3.19 -29.02 11.71
N PRO A 66 3.28 -29.29 10.41
CA PRO A 66 3.39 -30.65 9.91
C PRO A 66 4.55 -31.36 10.60
N GLN A 67 4.38 -32.62 10.99
CA GLN A 67 5.46 -33.41 11.63
C GLN A 67 6.71 -33.54 10.75
N ASN A 68 6.58 -33.29 9.44
CA ASN A 68 7.62 -33.33 8.43
C ASN A 68 7.95 -31.94 7.87
N PHE A 69 7.87 -30.89 8.69
CA PHE A 69 8.11 -29.51 8.25
C PHE A 69 9.45 -29.34 7.52
N ASP A 70 10.53 -29.87 8.05
CA ASP A 70 11.86 -29.79 7.42
C ASP A 70 11.88 -30.44 6.03
N ASP A 71 11.17 -31.57 5.87
CA ASP A 71 11.03 -32.24 4.57
C ASP A 71 10.23 -31.40 3.58
N LEU A 72 9.14 -30.76 4.04
CA LEU A 72 8.33 -29.86 3.22
C LEU A 72 9.11 -28.62 2.80
N LEU A 73 9.85 -28.00 3.72
CA LEU A 73 10.71 -26.86 3.42
C LEU A 73 11.76 -27.24 2.38
N LYS A 74 12.43 -28.39 2.57
CA LYS A 74 13.40 -28.88 1.60
C LYS A 74 12.76 -29.12 0.23
N GLN A 75 11.60 -29.76 0.17
CA GLN A 75 10.88 -29.99 -1.08
C GLN A 75 10.46 -28.67 -1.76
N ALA A 76 10.01 -27.68 -1.00
CA ALA A 76 9.64 -26.36 -1.50
C ALA A 76 10.88 -25.65 -2.11
N ILE A 77 12.02 -25.70 -1.43
CA ILE A 77 13.29 -25.17 -1.95
C ILE A 77 13.72 -25.89 -3.23
N ASP A 78 13.64 -27.22 -3.28
CA ASP A 78 14.00 -28.01 -4.47
C ASP A 78 13.09 -27.70 -5.67
N GLN A 79 11.82 -27.29 -5.44
CA GLN A 79 10.85 -26.94 -6.48
C GLN A 79 10.91 -25.46 -6.90
N LEU A 80 11.45 -24.57 -6.07
CA LEU A 80 11.41 -23.11 -6.28
C LEU A 80 12.03 -22.66 -7.63
N PRO A 81 13.15 -23.26 -8.13
CA PRO A 81 13.66 -22.92 -9.45
C PRO A 81 12.67 -23.21 -10.60
N THR A 82 11.91 -24.29 -10.49
CA THR A 82 10.87 -24.64 -11.48
C THR A 82 9.71 -23.67 -11.38
N LEU A 83 9.21 -23.38 -10.17
CA LEU A 83 8.13 -22.41 -9.96
C LEU A 83 8.48 -21.02 -10.53
N ALA A 84 9.69 -20.53 -10.26
CA ALA A 84 10.15 -19.24 -10.76
C ALA A 84 10.23 -19.21 -12.30
N SER A 85 10.77 -20.28 -12.90
CA SER A 85 10.90 -20.38 -14.36
C SER A 85 9.54 -20.48 -15.05
N ASP A 86 8.63 -21.31 -14.52
CA ASP A 86 7.28 -21.50 -15.07
C ASP A 86 6.46 -20.20 -14.95
N ALA A 87 6.58 -19.49 -13.82
CA ALA A 87 5.93 -18.19 -13.62
C ALA A 87 6.43 -17.12 -14.58
N LEU A 88 7.73 -17.06 -14.88
CA LEU A 88 8.30 -16.17 -15.90
C LEU A 88 7.80 -16.54 -17.31
N GLU A 89 7.78 -17.82 -17.66
CA GLU A 89 7.28 -18.29 -18.96
C GLU A 89 5.79 -17.94 -19.13
N GLN A 90 4.98 -18.17 -18.09
CA GLN A 90 3.54 -17.90 -18.14
C GLN A 90 3.21 -16.40 -18.20
N SER A 91 3.94 -15.57 -17.44
CA SER A 91 3.69 -14.13 -17.35
C SER A 91 4.39 -13.32 -18.44
N GLY A 92 5.48 -13.83 -19.00
CA GLY A 92 6.35 -13.11 -19.93
C GLY A 92 7.26 -12.07 -19.27
N VAL A 93 7.28 -11.97 -17.92
CA VAL A 93 8.17 -11.06 -17.17
C VAL A 93 9.63 -11.42 -17.48
N PRO A 94 10.49 -10.42 -17.80
CA PRO A 94 11.83 -10.71 -18.34
C PRO A 94 12.78 -11.37 -17.36
N GLY A 95 12.70 -10.99 -16.07
CA GLY A 95 13.65 -11.49 -15.08
C GLY A 95 13.14 -11.40 -13.64
N MET A 96 13.71 -12.26 -12.81
CA MET A 96 13.34 -12.42 -11.40
C MET A 96 14.57 -12.73 -10.56
N SER A 97 14.63 -12.22 -9.35
CA SER A 97 15.59 -12.65 -8.33
C SER A 97 14.85 -13.07 -7.06
N VAL A 98 15.22 -14.21 -6.49
CA VAL A 98 14.53 -14.80 -5.33
C VAL A 98 15.56 -15.13 -4.25
N ALA A 99 15.23 -14.80 -2.99
CA ALA A 99 15.96 -15.31 -1.83
C ALA A 99 14.99 -15.82 -0.76
N VAL A 100 15.41 -16.86 -0.03
CA VAL A 100 14.69 -17.47 1.08
C VAL A 100 15.58 -17.52 2.31
N VAL A 101 15.03 -17.14 3.45
CA VAL A 101 15.70 -17.18 4.75
C VAL A 101 14.94 -18.10 5.71
N HIS A 102 15.68 -18.86 6.51
CA HIS A 102 15.14 -19.71 7.59
C HIS A 102 16.27 -20.10 8.53
N GLY A 103 15.96 -20.24 9.82
CA GLY A 103 16.92 -20.71 10.83
C GLY A 103 18.15 -19.79 10.95
N GLY A 104 17.92 -18.47 10.88
CA GLY A 104 18.96 -17.45 11.03
C GLY A 104 19.92 -17.36 9.83
N LYS A 105 19.59 -17.90 8.66
CA LYS A 105 20.45 -17.87 7.47
C LYS A 105 19.67 -17.83 6.17
N THR A 106 20.31 -17.34 5.10
CA THR A 106 19.83 -17.50 3.73
C THR A 106 20.01 -18.96 3.31
N ILE A 107 18.92 -19.63 2.93
CA ILE A 107 18.90 -21.05 2.53
C ILE A 107 18.72 -21.22 1.02
N PHE A 108 18.35 -20.15 0.31
CA PHE A 108 18.25 -20.11 -1.14
C PHE A 108 18.48 -18.68 -1.64
N ALA A 109 19.20 -18.51 -2.74
CA ALA A 109 19.29 -17.26 -3.49
C ALA A 109 19.62 -17.57 -4.95
N GLN A 110 18.76 -17.13 -5.90
CA GLN A 110 18.98 -17.37 -7.33
C GLN A 110 18.27 -16.31 -8.19
N GLY A 111 18.93 -15.96 -9.31
CA GLY A 111 18.35 -15.15 -10.39
C GLY A 111 17.85 -16.01 -11.53
N PHE A 112 16.85 -15.49 -12.27
CA PHE A 112 16.20 -16.13 -13.41
C PHE A 112 15.93 -15.09 -14.50
N GLY A 113 16.07 -15.46 -15.77
CA GLY A 113 15.83 -14.57 -16.89
C GLY A 113 16.91 -13.48 -17.04
N VAL A 114 16.56 -12.35 -17.62
CA VAL A 114 17.48 -11.30 -18.09
C VAL A 114 17.22 -9.95 -17.49
N ARG A 115 18.27 -9.13 -17.37
CA ARG A 115 18.21 -7.75 -16.88
C ARG A 115 17.53 -6.81 -17.88
N GLU A 116 17.65 -7.13 -19.17
CA GLU A 116 17.04 -6.36 -20.27
C GLU A 116 16.58 -7.32 -21.37
N VAL A 117 15.35 -7.16 -21.83
CA VAL A 117 14.80 -7.92 -22.96
C VAL A 117 15.63 -7.72 -24.22
N GLY A 118 16.01 -8.82 -24.86
CA GLY A 118 16.80 -8.81 -26.11
C GLY A 118 18.31 -8.87 -25.87
N THR A 119 18.77 -8.97 -24.62
CA THR A 119 20.17 -9.21 -24.24
C THR A 119 20.35 -10.61 -23.64
N GLU A 120 21.60 -10.99 -23.40
CA GLU A 120 21.96 -12.23 -22.68
C GLU A 120 22.38 -11.96 -21.24
N ASP A 121 22.24 -10.72 -20.75
CA ASP A 121 22.64 -10.31 -19.42
C ASP A 121 21.71 -10.91 -18.37
N GLN A 122 22.22 -11.92 -17.66
CA GLN A 122 21.43 -12.69 -16.70
C GLN A 122 21.17 -11.91 -15.41
N ILE A 123 20.00 -12.15 -14.82
CA ILE A 123 19.72 -11.78 -13.43
C ILE A 123 20.49 -12.70 -12.50
N THR A 124 21.07 -12.14 -11.46
CA THR A 124 21.75 -12.83 -10.35
C THR A 124 21.09 -12.45 -9.01
N PRO A 125 21.42 -13.11 -7.89
CA PRO A 125 20.98 -12.67 -6.56
C PRO A 125 21.54 -11.31 -6.14
N ASP A 126 22.59 -10.82 -6.82
CA ASP A 126 23.28 -9.55 -6.58
C ASP A 126 22.88 -8.46 -7.58
N THR A 127 22.03 -8.77 -8.56
CA THR A 127 21.45 -7.77 -9.46
C THR A 127 20.57 -6.81 -8.68
N VAL A 128 20.77 -5.49 -8.89
CA VAL A 128 20.05 -4.43 -8.20
C VAL A 128 18.72 -4.15 -8.90
N PHE A 129 17.63 -4.15 -8.14
CA PHE A 129 16.28 -3.81 -8.57
C PHE A 129 15.77 -2.57 -7.85
N GLN A 130 14.94 -1.76 -8.48
CA GLN A 130 14.07 -0.86 -7.74
C GLN A 130 13.00 -1.69 -7.04
N VAL A 131 12.90 -1.56 -5.70
CA VAL A 131 11.98 -2.40 -4.91
C VAL A 131 10.62 -1.76 -4.68
N ALA A 132 10.42 -0.56 -5.22
CA ALA A 132 9.18 0.19 -5.12
C ALA A 132 8.66 0.21 -3.67
N SER A 133 7.38 -0.10 -3.44
CA SER A 133 6.76 0.03 -2.12
C SER A 133 7.27 -0.94 -1.03
N VAL A 134 8.13 -1.90 -1.33
CA VAL A 134 8.89 -2.63 -0.30
C VAL A 134 9.76 -1.66 0.52
N SER A 135 10.12 -0.51 -0.05
CA SER A 135 10.75 0.62 0.64
C SER A 135 10.04 1.02 1.93
N LYS A 136 8.71 0.93 2.00
CA LYS A 136 7.92 1.34 3.17
C LYS A 136 8.26 0.53 4.42
N SER A 137 8.48 -0.77 4.24
CA SER A 137 8.88 -1.65 5.35
C SER A 137 10.33 -1.41 5.79
N LEU A 138 11.21 -1.14 4.83
CA LEU A 138 12.59 -0.71 5.12
C LEU A 138 12.59 0.63 5.86
N SER A 139 11.76 1.57 5.41
CA SER A 139 11.60 2.88 6.06
C SER A 139 11.05 2.78 7.48
N ALA A 140 10.09 1.90 7.70
CA ALA A 140 9.59 1.62 9.05
C ALA A 140 10.68 1.05 9.96
N THR A 141 11.57 0.22 9.41
CA THR A 141 12.75 -0.28 10.11
C THR A 141 13.70 0.87 10.49
N GLY A 142 13.96 1.81 9.57
CA GLY A 142 14.75 3.01 9.83
C GLY A 142 14.17 3.89 10.94
N VAL A 143 12.84 4.08 10.93
CA VAL A 143 12.13 4.80 12.01
C VAL A 143 12.27 4.08 13.35
N ALA A 144 12.12 2.74 13.38
CA ALA A 144 12.31 1.96 14.60
C ALA A 144 13.77 2.03 15.10
N GLY A 145 14.75 2.12 14.20
CA GLY A 145 16.15 2.43 14.53
C GLY A 145 16.32 3.82 15.14
N ALA A 146 15.69 4.84 14.55
CA ALA A 146 15.71 6.21 15.08
C ALA A 146 15.03 6.29 16.48
N ILE A 147 13.97 5.51 16.71
CA ILE A 147 13.33 5.39 18.02
C ILE A 147 14.32 4.80 19.04
N ALA A 148 15.06 3.75 18.68
CA ALA A 148 16.06 3.12 19.56
C ALA A 148 17.13 4.11 20.04
N GLU A 149 17.55 5.03 19.18
CA GLU A 149 18.61 6.01 19.49
C GLU A 149 18.09 7.31 20.13
N SER A 150 16.76 7.48 20.28
CA SER A 150 16.17 8.76 20.69
C SER A 150 16.14 9.02 22.18
N ASP A 151 16.63 8.12 23.03
CA ASP A 151 16.49 8.19 24.50
C ASP A 151 15.03 8.44 24.95
N GLY A 152 14.06 7.87 24.21
CA GLY A 152 12.63 7.99 24.48
C GLY A 152 11.97 9.30 24.04
N GLN A 153 12.66 10.13 23.26
CA GLN A 153 12.12 11.38 22.74
C GLN A 153 11.29 11.16 21.45
N LEU A 154 11.49 10.05 20.76
CA LEU A 154 10.77 9.66 19.55
C LEU A 154 9.99 8.36 19.79
N SER A 155 8.81 8.27 19.20
CA SER A 155 7.97 7.09 19.15
C SER A 155 7.06 7.14 17.93
N TRP A 156 6.38 6.06 17.58
CA TRP A 156 5.32 6.06 16.58
C TRP A 156 4.19 7.05 16.87
N GLN A 157 4.02 7.41 18.16
CA GLN A 157 2.98 8.34 18.63
C GLN A 157 3.44 9.80 18.63
N THR A 158 4.68 10.08 18.26
CA THR A 158 5.19 11.46 18.19
C THR A 158 4.45 12.24 17.11
N PRO A 159 3.87 13.41 17.41
CA PRO A 159 3.18 14.23 16.43
C PRO A 159 4.15 14.72 15.35
N ILE A 160 3.71 14.64 14.09
CA ILE A 160 4.50 15.13 12.95
C ILE A 160 4.80 16.62 13.10
N HIS A 161 3.82 17.39 13.60
CA HIS A 161 3.95 18.83 13.80
C HIS A 161 5.11 19.22 14.73
N ASP A 162 5.40 18.40 15.75
CA ASP A 162 6.52 18.64 16.66
C ASP A 162 7.88 18.47 15.98
N LEU A 163 7.96 17.61 14.98
CA LEU A 163 9.19 17.28 14.24
C LEU A 163 9.34 18.11 12.96
N LEU A 164 8.24 18.44 12.31
CA LEU A 164 8.18 19.15 11.02
C LEU A 164 7.15 20.29 11.07
N PRO A 165 7.37 21.35 11.87
CA PRO A 165 6.37 22.38 12.18
C PRO A 165 5.91 23.22 10.97
N GLN A 166 6.66 23.22 9.88
CA GLN A 166 6.28 23.91 8.63
C GLN A 166 5.25 23.13 7.81
N PHE A 167 5.10 21.84 8.04
CA PHE A 167 4.12 21.02 7.32
C PHE A 167 2.71 21.20 7.90
N GLN A 168 1.70 21.26 7.04
CA GLN A 168 0.30 21.41 7.43
C GLN A 168 -0.61 20.56 6.56
N PHE A 169 -1.55 19.88 7.18
CA PHE A 169 -2.73 19.35 6.52
C PHE A 169 -3.80 20.45 6.34
N LYS A 170 -4.80 20.22 5.50
CA LYS A 170 -5.91 21.15 5.30
C LYS A 170 -6.69 21.41 6.59
N ASP A 171 -6.86 20.38 7.43
CA ASP A 171 -7.51 20.50 8.74
C ASP A 171 -6.43 20.79 9.80
N PRO A 172 -6.55 21.93 10.54
CA PRO A 172 -5.61 22.26 11.62
C PRO A 172 -5.58 21.20 12.74
N THR A 173 -6.70 20.52 13.02
CA THR A 173 -6.75 19.47 14.04
C THR A 173 -5.93 18.26 13.62
N VAL A 174 -6.01 17.88 12.34
CA VAL A 174 -5.17 16.80 11.79
C VAL A 174 -3.69 17.22 11.81
N THR A 175 -3.40 18.48 11.49
CA THR A 175 -2.03 19.01 11.56
C THR A 175 -1.44 18.87 12.96
N GLU A 176 -2.22 19.19 14.00
CA GLU A 176 -1.77 19.10 15.39
C GLU A 176 -1.64 17.65 15.89
N LEU A 177 -2.54 16.75 15.47
CA LEU A 177 -2.71 15.44 16.09
C LEU A 177 -2.12 14.26 15.29
N ALA A 178 -1.81 14.45 14.00
CA ALA A 178 -1.27 13.36 13.17
C ALA A 178 0.13 12.96 13.64
N THR A 179 0.32 11.68 13.88
CA THR A 179 1.57 11.11 14.36
C THR A 179 2.37 10.46 13.23
N VAL A 180 3.64 10.16 13.48
CA VAL A 180 4.47 9.34 12.59
C VAL A 180 3.77 8.03 12.26
N GLY A 181 3.21 7.35 13.26
CA GLY A 181 2.44 6.11 13.06
C GLY A 181 1.17 6.29 12.23
N ASP A 182 0.46 7.43 12.33
CA ASP A 182 -0.71 7.70 11.47
C ASP A 182 -0.30 7.83 10.00
N ALA A 183 0.84 8.45 9.73
CA ALA A 183 1.42 8.57 8.39
C ALA A 183 1.82 7.18 7.84
N PHE A 184 2.54 6.38 8.61
CA PHE A 184 3.00 5.04 8.23
C PHE A 184 1.87 4.00 8.13
N SER A 185 0.72 4.23 8.76
CA SER A 185 -0.46 3.37 8.64
C SER A 185 -1.53 3.89 7.68
N HIS A 186 -1.23 4.94 6.91
CA HIS A 186 -2.13 5.49 5.89
C HIS A 186 -3.53 5.88 6.42
N ARG A 187 -3.56 6.46 7.65
CA ARG A 187 -4.83 6.86 8.31
C ARG A 187 -4.90 8.35 8.67
N THR A 188 -4.08 9.18 8.01
CA THR A 188 -4.11 10.65 8.20
C THR A 188 -5.35 11.32 7.62
N GLY A 189 -6.08 10.63 6.73
CA GLY A 189 -7.20 11.16 5.97
C GLY A 189 -6.82 11.69 4.59
N LEU A 190 -5.53 11.76 4.22
CA LEU A 190 -5.14 12.01 2.84
C LEU A 190 -5.69 10.89 1.96
N PHE A 191 -6.24 11.24 0.80
CA PHE A 191 -6.75 10.25 -0.15
C PHE A 191 -5.64 9.40 -0.76
N THR A 192 -6.00 8.23 -1.28
CA THR A 192 -5.09 7.35 -2.02
C THR A 192 -4.44 8.11 -3.17
N GLY A 193 -3.11 8.05 -3.27
CA GLY A 193 -2.34 8.72 -4.30
C GLY A 193 -2.22 10.24 -4.15
N ALA A 194 -2.58 10.82 -2.99
CA ALA A 194 -2.44 12.26 -2.77
C ALA A 194 -0.98 12.72 -2.99
N GLY A 195 -0.76 13.58 -3.97
CA GLY A 195 0.56 14.11 -4.36
C GLY A 195 1.25 13.35 -5.51
N ASP A 196 0.81 12.14 -5.85
CA ASP A 196 1.43 11.33 -6.92
C ASP A 196 1.26 12.03 -8.28
N ASP A 197 0.13 12.70 -8.51
CA ASP A 197 -0.14 13.53 -9.68
C ASP A 197 0.82 14.73 -9.84
N LEU A 198 1.25 15.32 -8.73
CA LEU A 198 2.27 16.38 -8.74
C LEU A 198 3.66 15.82 -9.04
N GLU A 199 3.98 14.61 -8.53
CA GLU A 199 5.22 13.92 -8.87
C GLU A 199 5.28 13.59 -10.36
N ASP A 200 4.21 13.05 -10.95
CA ASP A 200 4.11 12.77 -12.39
C ASP A 200 4.32 14.04 -13.24
N LEU A 201 3.91 15.19 -12.74
CA LEU A 201 4.16 16.49 -13.37
C LEU A 201 5.59 17.02 -13.17
N GLY A 202 6.41 16.37 -12.34
CA GLY A 202 7.82 16.72 -12.08
C GLY A 202 8.04 17.73 -10.96
N PHE A 203 7.08 17.90 -10.04
CA PHE A 203 7.29 18.71 -8.85
C PHE A 203 8.20 17.99 -7.86
N ASN A 204 9.06 18.76 -7.16
CA ASN A 204 9.90 18.22 -6.11
C ASN A 204 9.13 18.02 -4.79
N ARG A 205 9.68 17.18 -3.88
CA ARG A 205 9.12 16.85 -2.58
C ARG A 205 8.65 18.06 -1.78
N ALA A 206 9.47 19.11 -1.68
CA ALA A 206 9.15 20.30 -0.89
C ALA A 206 7.89 21.01 -1.40
N THR A 207 7.76 21.16 -2.72
CA THR A 207 6.58 21.73 -3.36
C THR A 207 5.36 20.84 -3.17
N ILE A 208 5.51 19.52 -3.31
CA ILE A 208 4.41 18.57 -3.08
C ILE A 208 3.91 18.69 -1.64
N PHE A 209 4.78 18.69 -0.65
CA PHE A 209 4.42 18.88 0.76
C PHE A 209 3.66 20.19 1.00
N GLU A 210 4.09 21.30 0.39
CA GLU A 210 3.36 22.57 0.47
C GLU A 210 1.94 22.45 -0.11
N LYS A 211 1.79 21.72 -1.21
CA LYS A 211 0.51 21.57 -1.93
C LYS A 211 -0.45 20.61 -1.23
N LEU A 212 0.03 19.62 -0.48
CA LEU A 212 -0.81 18.67 0.23
C LEU A 212 -1.78 19.33 1.23
N ARG A 213 -1.47 20.53 1.75
CA ARG A 213 -2.39 21.32 2.56
C ARG A 213 -3.71 21.71 1.86
N LEU A 214 -3.75 21.61 0.53
CA LEU A 214 -4.94 21.92 -0.29
C LEU A 214 -5.81 20.68 -0.53
N GLN A 215 -5.27 19.48 -0.31
CA GLN A 215 -6.00 18.22 -0.48
C GLN A 215 -7.15 18.11 0.53
N PRO A 216 -8.37 17.78 0.08
CA PRO A 216 -9.43 17.41 1.01
C PRO A 216 -9.00 16.19 1.83
N LEU A 217 -9.57 16.05 3.01
CA LEU A 217 -9.29 14.91 3.89
C LEU A 217 -10.55 14.10 4.11
N ASP A 218 -10.40 12.78 4.16
CA ASP A 218 -11.38 11.87 4.74
C ASP A 218 -11.25 11.89 6.28
N PRO A 219 -12.25 11.40 7.04
CA PRO A 219 -12.19 11.43 8.50
C PRO A 219 -10.93 10.80 9.07
N PHE A 220 -10.19 11.57 9.85
CA PHE A 220 -8.93 11.21 10.48
C PHE A 220 -9.04 9.90 11.29
N ARG A 221 -8.09 8.98 11.10
CA ARG A 221 -7.99 7.66 11.74
C ARG A 221 -9.17 6.71 11.50
N SER A 222 -10.07 7.02 10.57
CA SER A 222 -11.31 6.26 10.37
C SER A 222 -11.24 5.30 9.19
N SER A 223 -10.40 5.59 8.19
CA SER A 223 -10.28 4.85 6.96
C SER A 223 -8.82 4.73 6.52
N TYR A 224 -8.54 3.68 5.78
CA TYR A 224 -7.24 3.43 5.16
C TYR A 224 -7.24 4.02 3.76
N HIS A 225 -6.27 4.91 3.49
CA HIS A 225 -6.02 5.48 2.17
C HIS A 225 -4.53 5.43 1.88
N TYR A 226 -4.12 4.48 1.06
CA TYR A 226 -2.72 4.29 0.71
C TYR A 226 -2.15 5.55 0.03
N SER A 227 -1.19 6.21 0.67
CA SER A 227 -0.59 7.45 0.20
C SER A 227 0.93 7.41 0.33
N ASN A 228 1.64 7.50 -0.79
CA ASN A 228 3.09 7.54 -0.82
C ASN A 228 3.61 8.79 -0.09
N PHE A 229 3.09 9.96 -0.43
CA PHE A 229 3.49 11.20 0.22
C PHE A 229 2.99 11.29 1.67
N GLY A 230 1.88 10.64 2.02
CA GLY A 230 1.44 10.52 3.41
C GLY A 230 2.49 9.83 4.29
N LEU A 231 3.04 8.71 3.84
CA LEU A 231 4.14 8.01 4.54
C LEU A 231 5.43 8.83 4.50
N THR A 232 5.76 9.41 3.34
CA THR A 232 6.97 10.21 3.15
C THR A 232 7.04 11.39 4.14
N ILE A 233 5.91 12.04 4.45
CA ILE A 233 5.84 13.10 5.47
C ILE A 233 6.29 12.58 6.84
N GLY A 234 5.79 11.41 7.26
CA GLY A 234 6.18 10.82 8.54
C GLY A 234 7.67 10.48 8.61
N ALA A 235 8.22 9.95 7.53
CA ALA A 235 9.63 9.61 7.42
C ALA A 235 10.53 10.87 7.44
N GLU A 236 10.19 11.88 6.65
CA GLU A 236 10.91 13.16 6.61
C GLU A 236 10.82 13.92 7.95
N ALA A 237 9.73 13.78 8.69
CA ALA A 237 9.60 14.33 10.03
C ALA A 237 10.64 13.70 10.99
N VAL A 238 10.83 12.38 10.90
CA VAL A 238 11.85 11.68 11.68
C VAL A 238 13.26 12.10 11.26
N ALA A 239 13.57 12.16 9.97
CA ALA A 239 14.87 12.63 9.47
C ALA A 239 15.17 14.08 9.91
N ALA A 240 14.18 14.97 9.80
CA ALA A 240 14.29 16.35 10.26
C ALA A 240 14.59 16.46 11.76
N SER A 241 14.03 15.60 12.60
CA SER A 241 14.30 15.59 14.05
C SER A 241 15.74 15.23 14.37
N ARG A 242 16.41 14.48 13.50
CA ARG A 242 17.82 14.13 13.60
C ARG A 242 18.75 15.14 12.90
N GLY A 243 18.18 16.04 12.09
CA GLY A 243 18.93 17.04 11.33
C GLY A 243 19.70 16.46 10.14
N GLU A 244 19.26 15.34 9.60
CA GLU A 244 19.89 14.63 8.49
C GLU A 244 18.92 14.39 7.33
N ALA A 245 19.45 14.04 6.15
CA ALA A 245 18.64 13.63 5.02
C ALA A 245 18.13 12.20 5.20
N TRP A 246 16.96 11.90 4.61
CA TRP A 246 16.32 10.58 4.74
C TRP A 246 17.22 9.42 4.27
N ASP A 247 17.88 9.60 3.16
CA ASP A 247 18.79 8.61 2.58
C ASP A 247 20.03 8.37 3.46
N GLU A 248 20.56 9.42 4.13
CA GLU A 248 21.66 9.31 5.10
C GLU A 248 21.19 8.54 6.34
N LEU A 249 19.98 8.83 6.84
CA LEU A 249 19.36 8.10 7.95
C LEU A 249 19.24 6.59 7.65
N MET A 250 18.75 6.25 6.46
CA MET A 250 18.60 4.84 6.06
C MET A 250 19.94 4.13 5.93
N ASP A 251 20.93 4.81 5.39
CA ASP A 251 22.30 4.32 5.31
C ASP A 251 22.89 4.03 6.70
N GLU A 252 22.72 4.97 7.64
CA GLU A 252 23.29 4.86 8.99
C GLU A 252 22.61 3.80 9.84
N LEU A 253 21.27 3.79 9.83
CA LEU A 253 20.50 2.95 10.76
C LEU A 253 20.16 1.56 10.21
N VAL A 254 20.17 1.37 8.88
CA VAL A 254 19.71 0.11 8.27
C VAL A 254 20.77 -0.48 7.35
N PHE A 255 21.17 0.24 6.28
CA PHE A 255 21.90 -0.41 5.20
C PHE A 255 23.33 -0.76 5.58
N LYS A 256 24.09 0.16 6.19
CA LYS A 256 25.46 -0.10 6.63
C LYS A 256 25.55 -1.12 7.77
N PRO A 257 24.74 -1.01 8.86
CA PRO A 257 24.79 -2.00 9.94
C PRO A 257 24.45 -3.42 9.49
N LEU A 258 23.60 -3.57 8.48
CA LEU A 258 23.22 -4.86 7.89
C LEU A 258 24.16 -5.29 6.74
N GLU A 259 25.20 -4.50 6.44
CA GLU A 259 26.11 -4.77 5.30
C GLU A 259 25.36 -4.92 3.96
N MET A 260 24.28 -4.14 3.77
CA MET A 260 23.48 -4.11 2.53
C MET A 260 24.17 -3.21 1.50
N SER A 261 25.33 -3.63 1.02
CA SER A 261 26.26 -2.78 0.26
C SER A 261 25.79 -2.40 -1.14
N SER A 262 24.77 -3.05 -1.66
CA SER A 262 24.17 -2.77 -2.97
C SER A 262 22.77 -2.14 -2.83
N THR A 263 22.45 -1.64 -1.63
CA THR A 263 21.14 -1.02 -1.32
C THR A 263 21.30 0.47 -1.12
N SER A 264 20.42 1.25 -1.73
CA SER A 264 20.38 2.71 -1.56
C SER A 264 18.95 3.25 -1.63
N ALA A 265 18.73 4.40 -1.01
CA ALA A 265 17.50 5.19 -1.12
C ALA A 265 17.64 6.37 -2.08
N ARG A 266 18.65 6.37 -2.97
CA ARG A 266 18.92 7.38 -4.00
C ARG A 266 18.84 6.76 -5.38
N HIS A 267 18.14 7.43 -6.28
CA HIS A 267 18.03 6.96 -7.68
C HIS A 267 19.37 7.01 -8.43
N ASP A 268 20.19 8.01 -8.18
CA ASP A 268 21.50 8.11 -8.83
C ASP A 268 22.42 6.93 -8.47
N ASP A 269 22.33 6.40 -7.24
CA ASP A 269 23.10 5.22 -6.84
C ASP A 269 22.60 3.97 -7.60
N PHE A 270 21.29 3.82 -7.79
CA PHE A 270 20.72 2.75 -8.65
C PHE A 270 21.28 2.83 -10.06
N LEU A 271 21.33 4.04 -10.65
CA LEU A 271 21.85 4.24 -12.00
C LEU A 271 23.35 3.94 -12.11
N ALA A 272 24.11 4.11 -11.02
CA ALA A 272 25.55 3.85 -10.97
C ALA A 272 25.90 2.35 -10.96
N HIS A 273 24.95 1.46 -10.67
CA HIS A 273 25.21 0.01 -10.71
C HIS A 273 25.23 -0.53 -12.14
N ASP A 274 26.33 -1.19 -12.52
CA ASP A 274 26.44 -1.91 -13.80
C ASP A 274 25.54 -3.15 -13.83
N ASP A 275 25.42 -3.86 -12.69
CA ASP A 275 24.52 -5.01 -12.51
C ASP A 275 23.17 -4.57 -11.94
N ARG A 276 22.39 -3.83 -12.74
CA ARG A 276 21.02 -3.46 -12.41
C ARG A 276 20.02 -4.02 -13.41
N ALA A 277 18.83 -4.32 -12.95
CA ALA A 277 17.70 -4.72 -13.77
C ALA A 277 17.01 -3.48 -14.35
N LEU A 278 16.85 -3.41 -15.68
CA LEU A 278 16.09 -2.34 -16.31
C LEU A 278 14.59 -2.54 -16.10
N LEU A 279 13.85 -1.44 -15.97
CA LEU A 279 12.39 -1.46 -15.85
C LEU A 279 11.76 -1.82 -17.20
N HIS A 280 10.79 -2.75 -17.19
CA HIS A 280 10.06 -3.15 -18.40
C HIS A 280 8.57 -2.88 -18.23
N ALA A 281 8.08 -1.83 -18.88
CA ALA A 281 6.65 -1.55 -18.94
C ALA A 281 5.94 -2.57 -19.84
N LEU A 282 4.66 -2.82 -19.56
CA LEU A 282 3.83 -3.69 -20.40
C LEU A 282 3.08 -2.85 -21.45
N GLU A 283 3.57 -2.88 -22.68
CA GLU A 283 2.96 -2.17 -23.82
C GLU A 283 2.43 -3.17 -24.86
N ASN A 284 1.14 -3.10 -25.15
CA ASN A 284 0.48 -3.99 -26.14
C ASN A 284 0.79 -5.49 -25.90
N GLY A 285 0.79 -5.92 -24.65
CA GLY A 285 1.05 -7.30 -24.26
C GLY A 285 2.52 -7.72 -24.36
N LYS A 286 3.46 -6.78 -24.42
CA LYS A 286 4.90 -7.03 -24.47
C LYS A 286 5.63 -6.19 -23.44
N PHE A 287 6.61 -6.79 -22.78
CA PHE A 287 7.51 -6.06 -21.90
C PHE A 287 8.58 -5.33 -22.70
N VAL A 288 8.76 -4.04 -22.44
CA VAL A 288 9.70 -3.15 -23.14
C VAL A 288 10.51 -2.33 -22.15
N ALA A 289 11.83 -2.32 -22.27
CA ALA A 289 12.74 -1.46 -21.52
C ALA A 289 12.79 -0.07 -22.20
N LYS A 290 11.97 0.86 -21.72
CA LYS A 290 11.79 2.16 -22.40
C LYS A 290 11.83 3.33 -21.44
N TYR A 291 11.51 3.11 -20.17
CA TYR A 291 11.31 4.15 -19.20
C TYR A 291 12.33 4.05 -18.08
N ASP A 292 12.62 5.18 -17.51
CA ASP A 292 13.32 5.33 -16.24
C ASP A 292 12.35 5.93 -15.21
N ARG A 293 12.43 5.47 -13.97
CA ARG A 293 11.58 5.96 -12.87
C ARG A 293 12.47 6.51 -11.76
N ASN A 294 12.46 7.83 -11.60
CA ASN A 294 13.10 8.48 -10.47
C ASN A 294 12.09 8.67 -9.32
N PRO A 295 12.14 7.86 -8.25
CA PRO A 295 11.23 7.94 -7.11
C PRO A 295 11.74 8.83 -5.98
N ASP A 296 12.79 9.62 -6.16
CA ASP A 296 13.40 10.46 -5.11
C ASP A 296 12.40 11.41 -4.41
N PRO A 297 11.38 11.99 -5.09
CA PRO A 297 10.40 12.80 -4.40
C PRO A 297 9.66 12.04 -3.29
N GLN A 298 9.44 10.75 -3.47
CA GLN A 298 8.81 9.85 -2.50
C GLN A 298 9.76 8.74 -2.00
N ALA A 299 11.07 9.00 -1.92
CA ALA A 299 12.07 7.98 -1.59
C ALA A 299 11.73 7.12 -0.36
N PRO A 300 11.19 7.66 0.75
CA PRO A 300 10.76 6.83 1.88
C PRO A 300 9.67 5.82 1.53
N ALA A 301 8.82 6.12 0.56
CA ALA A 301 7.71 5.27 0.19
C ALA A 301 8.02 4.29 -0.97
N GLY A 302 8.98 4.64 -1.84
CA GLY A 302 9.21 3.87 -3.06
C GLY A 302 10.64 3.92 -3.62
N GLY A 303 11.56 4.65 -2.99
CA GLY A 303 12.85 4.99 -3.59
C GLY A 303 13.99 4.01 -3.34
N VAL A 304 13.80 2.95 -2.57
CA VAL A 304 14.88 1.99 -2.33
C VAL A 304 15.13 1.14 -3.57
N SER A 305 16.41 0.98 -3.89
CA SER A 305 16.92 -0.06 -4.78
C SER A 305 17.75 -1.06 -3.97
N SER A 306 17.65 -2.35 -4.28
CA SER A 306 18.30 -3.41 -3.51
C SER A 306 18.46 -4.71 -4.31
N THR A 307 19.12 -5.67 -3.72
CA THR A 307 19.31 -7.03 -4.24
C THR A 307 18.57 -8.06 -3.39
N ALA A 308 18.32 -9.25 -3.92
CA ALA A 308 17.73 -10.34 -3.15
C ALA A 308 18.63 -10.75 -1.97
N ASN A 309 19.96 -10.73 -2.15
CA ASN A 309 20.91 -11.02 -1.09
C ASN A 309 20.89 -9.98 0.04
N ASP A 310 20.80 -8.69 -0.28
CA ASP A 310 20.73 -7.64 0.74
C ASP A 310 19.39 -7.67 1.48
N LEU A 311 18.27 -7.85 0.77
CA LEU A 311 16.95 -8.00 1.42
C LEU A 311 16.87 -9.25 2.29
N ALA A 312 17.61 -10.33 1.95
CA ALA A 312 17.72 -11.49 2.83
C ALA A 312 18.34 -11.14 4.18
N LYS A 313 19.38 -10.28 4.21
CA LYS A 313 19.99 -9.81 5.47
C LYS A 313 18.98 -9.00 6.30
N TRP A 314 18.20 -8.12 5.65
CA TRP A 314 17.14 -7.37 6.31
C TRP A 314 16.03 -8.29 6.86
N MET A 315 15.58 -9.27 6.07
CA MET A 315 14.58 -10.25 6.53
C MET A 315 15.05 -11.04 7.75
N LEU A 316 16.32 -11.44 7.78
CA LEU A 316 16.91 -12.14 8.92
C LEU A 316 16.91 -11.27 10.18
N MET A 317 17.27 -10.00 10.07
CA MET A 317 17.22 -9.04 11.18
C MET A 317 15.78 -8.82 11.67
N VAL A 318 14.79 -8.71 10.77
CA VAL A 318 13.38 -8.56 11.16
C VAL A 318 12.87 -9.80 11.89
N LEU A 319 13.19 -11.01 11.41
CA LEU A 319 12.82 -12.28 12.06
C LEU A 319 13.53 -12.47 13.42
N ALA A 320 14.72 -11.87 13.57
CA ALA A 320 15.46 -11.83 14.84
C ALA A 320 15.04 -10.62 15.72
N GLU A 321 13.84 -10.05 15.51
CA GLU A 321 13.28 -8.96 16.33
C GLU A 321 14.18 -7.73 16.45
N GLY A 322 14.91 -7.40 15.38
CA GLY A 322 15.79 -6.23 15.30
C GLY A 322 17.25 -6.52 15.63
N GLU A 323 17.64 -7.77 15.92
CA GLU A 323 19.02 -8.16 16.18
C GLU A 323 19.76 -8.60 14.90
N SER A 324 21.01 -8.22 14.75
CA SER A 324 21.92 -8.74 13.75
C SER A 324 23.31 -8.96 14.34
N ASN A 325 23.89 -10.13 14.11
CA ASN A 325 25.24 -10.50 14.60
C ASN A 325 25.44 -10.28 16.11
N GLY A 326 24.41 -10.51 16.93
CA GLY A 326 24.44 -10.32 18.39
C GLY A 326 24.36 -8.84 18.84
N THR A 327 23.99 -7.95 17.93
CA THR A 327 23.79 -6.52 18.23
C THR A 327 22.34 -6.15 17.94
N GLN A 328 21.65 -5.53 18.89
CA GLN A 328 20.33 -4.96 18.70
C GLN A 328 20.49 -3.67 17.86
N LEU A 329 20.08 -3.70 16.60
CA LEU A 329 20.16 -2.56 15.68
C LEU A 329 18.92 -1.69 15.72
N VAL A 330 17.77 -2.29 15.99
CA VAL A 330 16.46 -1.63 15.95
C VAL A 330 15.74 -1.93 17.25
N ASP A 331 15.00 -0.98 17.81
CA ASP A 331 14.20 -1.25 19.00
C ASP A 331 13.16 -2.34 18.71
N SER A 332 13.23 -3.45 19.44
CA SER A 332 12.36 -4.61 19.19
C SER A 332 10.89 -4.31 19.44
N ALA A 333 10.58 -3.45 20.41
CA ALA A 333 9.20 -3.06 20.71
C ALA A 333 8.64 -2.13 19.61
N ALA A 334 9.43 -1.18 19.13
CA ALA A 334 9.04 -0.29 18.04
C ALA A 334 8.85 -1.07 16.72
N LEU A 335 9.72 -2.05 16.44
CA LEU A 335 9.60 -2.92 15.28
C LEU A 335 8.36 -3.83 15.38
N ALA A 336 8.11 -4.43 16.54
CA ALA A 336 6.91 -5.25 16.78
C ALA A 336 5.62 -4.42 16.66
N GLU A 337 5.61 -3.18 17.18
CA GLU A 337 4.47 -2.26 17.02
C GLU A 337 4.21 -1.95 15.55
N ALA A 338 5.26 -1.75 14.74
CA ALA A 338 5.13 -1.51 13.31
C ALA A 338 4.50 -2.69 12.55
N MET A 339 4.77 -3.92 12.98
CA MET A 339 4.21 -5.16 12.41
C MET A 339 2.85 -5.55 13.01
N THR A 340 2.33 -4.79 13.98
CA THR A 340 1.02 -5.03 14.58
C THR A 340 -0.08 -4.35 13.76
N PRO A 341 -1.26 -4.99 13.53
CA PRO A 341 -2.40 -4.36 12.86
C PRO A 341 -2.80 -3.02 13.48
N GLN A 342 -2.74 -1.94 12.71
CA GLN A 342 -3.11 -0.58 13.12
C GLN A 342 -4.42 -0.13 12.50
N ILE A 343 -4.75 -0.65 11.33
CA ILE A 343 -5.97 -0.32 10.60
C ILE A 343 -6.39 -1.49 9.70
N VAL A 344 -7.69 -1.60 9.42
CA VAL A 344 -8.20 -2.51 8.39
C VAL A 344 -7.91 -1.90 7.02
N SER A 345 -7.05 -2.53 6.23
CA SER A 345 -6.65 -2.06 4.89
C SER A 345 -7.58 -2.55 3.79
N SER A 346 -8.20 -3.71 3.97
CA SER A 346 -9.20 -4.25 3.03
C SER A 346 -10.29 -4.99 3.77
N LYS A 347 -11.53 -4.81 3.33
CA LYS A 347 -12.67 -5.57 3.85
C LYS A 347 -12.70 -6.93 3.16
N GLY A 348 -12.95 -7.99 3.93
CA GLY A 348 -13.19 -9.29 3.33
C GLY A 348 -14.40 -9.25 2.37
N PRO A 349 -14.31 -9.84 1.16
CA PRO A 349 -15.39 -9.80 0.17
C PRO A 349 -16.64 -10.59 0.61
N THR A 350 -16.54 -11.44 1.61
CA THR A 350 -17.65 -12.23 2.17
C THR A 350 -17.59 -12.27 3.69
N ILE A 351 -18.68 -12.67 4.35
CA ILE A 351 -18.75 -12.79 5.82
C ILE A 351 -17.74 -13.80 6.40
N THR A 352 -17.26 -14.73 5.58
CA THR A 352 -16.26 -15.73 5.98
C THR A 352 -14.84 -15.37 5.59
N ALA A 353 -14.66 -14.31 4.79
CA ALA A 353 -13.35 -13.85 4.38
C ALA A 353 -12.70 -13.00 5.50
N ARG A 354 -11.41 -13.17 5.66
CA ARG A 354 -10.64 -12.37 6.62
C ARG A 354 -10.36 -10.99 6.04
N PRO A 355 -10.45 -9.92 6.84
CA PRO A 355 -9.99 -8.60 6.42
C PRO A 355 -8.47 -8.56 6.31
N GLY A 356 -7.97 -7.72 5.42
CA GLY A 356 -6.57 -7.32 5.42
C GLY A 356 -6.31 -6.22 6.45
N HIS A 357 -5.12 -6.20 7.01
CA HIS A 357 -4.68 -5.19 7.97
C HIS A 357 -3.35 -4.60 7.56
N TYR A 358 -3.11 -3.38 8.00
CA TYR A 358 -1.85 -2.67 7.79
C TYR A 358 -1.32 -2.17 9.12
N GLY A 359 -0.01 -2.34 9.33
CA GLY A 359 0.75 -1.81 10.46
C GLY A 359 1.35 -0.44 10.12
N PHE A 360 2.57 -0.19 10.56
CA PHE A 360 3.35 0.98 10.16
C PHE A 360 4.33 0.56 9.05
N GLY A 361 3.92 0.69 7.79
CA GLY A 361 4.73 0.31 6.64
C GLY A 361 4.76 -1.19 6.32
N PHE A 362 3.92 -1.99 6.96
CA PHE A 362 3.82 -3.44 6.77
C PHE A 362 2.37 -3.88 6.56
N ASN A 363 2.12 -4.78 5.63
CA ASN A 363 0.92 -5.60 5.71
C ASN A 363 1.10 -6.59 6.87
N ALA A 364 0.11 -6.69 7.74
CA ALA A 364 0.13 -7.56 8.92
C ALA A 364 -1.21 -8.29 9.00
N SER A 365 -1.32 -9.44 8.35
CA SER A 365 -2.60 -10.12 8.19
C SER A 365 -2.51 -11.62 8.48
N PRO A 366 -3.52 -12.20 9.14
CA PRO A 366 -3.56 -13.63 9.35
C PRO A 366 -3.79 -14.37 8.02
N GLN A 367 -2.97 -15.37 7.75
CA GLN A 367 -3.13 -16.29 6.64
C GLN A 367 -4.28 -17.29 6.86
N VAL A 368 -4.57 -18.10 5.86
CA VAL A 368 -5.56 -19.19 5.96
C VAL A 368 -5.17 -20.19 7.05
N SER A 369 -3.88 -20.42 7.24
CA SER A 369 -3.34 -21.26 8.33
C SER A 369 -3.63 -20.72 9.74
N GLY A 370 -3.96 -19.45 9.87
CA GLY A 370 -4.04 -18.76 11.17
C GLY A 370 -2.76 -18.04 11.57
N ARG A 371 -1.62 -18.36 10.94
CA ARG A 371 -0.34 -17.67 11.17
C ARG A 371 -0.38 -16.25 10.64
N MET A 372 0.32 -15.35 11.32
CA MET A 372 0.50 -14.00 10.79
C MET A 372 1.50 -14.02 9.65
N ALA A 373 1.15 -13.33 8.56
CA ALA A 373 2.07 -12.95 7.51
C ALA A 373 2.37 -11.47 7.61
N ILE A 374 3.65 -11.15 7.63
CA ILE A 374 4.18 -9.79 7.51
C ILE A 374 4.72 -9.66 6.10
N SER A 375 4.24 -8.69 5.32
CA SER A 375 4.58 -8.61 3.91
C SER A 375 4.48 -7.19 3.37
N HIS A 376 5.03 -6.97 2.20
CA HIS A 376 4.68 -5.84 1.34
C HIS A 376 4.92 -6.21 -0.12
N SER A 377 4.07 -5.67 -1.00
CA SER A 377 4.31 -5.66 -2.44
C SER A 377 4.89 -4.32 -2.86
N GLY A 378 5.71 -4.33 -3.90
CA GLY A 378 6.19 -3.13 -4.57
C GLY A 378 5.76 -3.15 -6.03
N ALA A 379 5.33 -2.01 -6.54
CA ALA A 379 4.86 -1.88 -7.91
C ALA A 379 5.22 -0.51 -8.48
N PHE A 380 5.93 -0.53 -9.62
CA PHE A 380 5.98 0.57 -10.57
C PHE A 380 5.43 0.07 -11.90
N ALA A 381 4.41 0.72 -12.43
CA ALA A 381 3.80 0.33 -13.70
C ALA A 381 4.82 0.40 -14.86
N LEU A 382 5.86 1.21 -14.71
CA LEU A 382 6.96 1.32 -15.65
C LEU A 382 7.96 0.14 -15.62
N GLY A 383 7.81 -0.82 -14.66
CA GLY A 383 8.56 -2.07 -14.75
C GLY A 383 9.16 -2.62 -13.46
N ALA A 384 8.53 -2.47 -12.33
CA ALA A 384 8.92 -3.20 -11.12
C ALA A 384 7.70 -3.88 -10.49
N GLY A 385 7.83 -5.17 -10.23
CA GLY A 385 6.89 -5.97 -9.44
C GLY A 385 7.68 -6.74 -8.39
N THR A 386 7.50 -6.45 -7.11
CA THR A 386 8.30 -7.02 -6.03
C THR A 386 7.40 -7.44 -4.87
N ASN A 387 7.80 -8.47 -4.15
CA ASN A 387 7.08 -8.94 -2.97
C ASN A 387 8.05 -9.56 -1.97
N TYR A 388 7.79 -9.37 -0.68
CA TYR A 388 8.35 -10.24 0.35
C TYR A 388 7.23 -10.73 1.28
N GLN A 389 7.46 -11.90 1.87
CA GLN A 389 6.59 -12.47 2.91
C GLN A 389 7.44 -13.04 4.04
N LEU A 390 7.13 -12.66 5.27
CA LEU A 390 7.67 -13.26 6.48
C LEU A 390 6.53 -14.00 7.19
N ILE A 391 6.83 -15.19 7.69
CA ILE A 391 5.96 -15.95 8.59
C ILE A 391 6.75 -16.19 9.87
N PRO A 392 6.69 -15.26 10.85
CA PRO A 392 7.54 -15.29 12.05
C PRO A 392 7.43 -16.60 12.83
N GLU A 393 6.24 -17.21 12.93
CA GLU A 393 6.03 -18.47 13.64
C GLU A 393 6.77 -19.66 12.98
N LEU A 394 7.22 -19.52 11.73
CA LEU A 394 8.01 -20.49 11.01
C LEU A 394 9.47 -20.10 10.90
N ASP A 395 9.87 -18.94 11.45
CA ASP A 395 11.18 -18.33 11.21
C ASP A 395 11.54 -18.36 9.71
N LEU A 396 10.58 -18.00 8.86
CA LEU A 396 10.65 -18.13 7.41
C LEU A 396 10.40 -16.79 6.72
N GLY A 397 11.24 -16.49 5.72
CA GLY A 397 11.05 -15.37 4.83
C GLY A 397 11.37 -15.71 3.38
N ILE A 398 10.63 -15.10 2.44
CA ILE A 398 10.93 -15.13 1.01
C ILE A 398 10.81 -13.71 0.46
N VAL A 399 11.73 -13.35 -0.44
CA VAL A 399 11.65 -12.14 -1.27
C VAL A 399 11.74 -12.52 -2.74
N VAL A 400 10.90 -11.88 -3.55
CA VAL A 400 10.84 -12.03 -5.01
C VAL A 400 10.88 -10.65 -5.64
N LEU A 401 11.88 -10.40 -6.46
CA LEU A 401 12.10 -9.15 -7.18
C LEU A 401 11.96 -9.41 -8.67
N THR A 402 11.15 -8.62 -9.37
CA THR A 402 11.02 -8.71 -10.84
C THR A 402 11.21 -7.35 -11.50
N ASN A 403 11.64 -7.37 -12.75
CA ASN A 403 11.90 -6.17 -13.55
C ASN A 403 10.82 -5.92 -14.62
N GLY A 404 9.65 -6.48 -14.45
CA GLY A 404 8.47 -6.25 -15.30
C GLY A 404 7.40 -5.43 -14.58
N ALA A 405 6.53 -4.77 -15.34
CA ALA A 405 5.31 -4.15 -14.83
C ALA A 405 4.55 -5.13 -13.92
N PRO A 406 3.85 -4.65 -12.88
CA PRO A 406 3.26 -5.52 -11.86
C PRO A 406 2.08 -6.32 -12.44
N VAL A 407 2.34 -7.59 -12.72
CA VAL A 407 1.35 -8.56 -13.18
C VAL A 407 1.07 -9.64 -12.13
N GLY A 408 1.56 -9.46 -10.89
CA GLY A 408 1.29 -10.32 -9.75
C GLY A 408 2.19 -11.56 -9.65
N VAL A 409 3.21 -11.67 -10.49
CA VAL A 409 4.07 -12.86 -10.53
C VAL A 409 4.95 -12.98 -9.28
N ALA A 410 5.40 -11.87 -8.71
CA ALA A 410 6.20 -11.88 -7.48
C ALA A 410 5.38 -12.39 -6.29
N GLU A 411 4.14 -11.94 -6.16
CA GLU A 411 3.20 -12.39 -5.16
C GLU A 411 2.83 -13.87 -5.32
N ALA A 412 2.62 -14.30 -6.56
CA ALA A 412 2.27 -15.68 -6.87
C ALA A 412 3.37 -16.64 -6.45
N VAL A 413 4.61 -16.40 -6.88
CA VAL A 413 5.77 -17.27 -6.55
C VAL A 413 6.01 -17.30 -5.04
N ALA A 414 5.93 -16.15 -4.34
CA ALA A 414 6.08 -16.12 -2.89
C ALA A 414 4.96 -16.91 -2.19
N THR A 415 3.73 -16.82 -2.67
CA THR A 415 2.59 -17.52 -2.06
C THR A 415 2.61 -19.02 -2.36
N GLU A 416 2.96 -19.42 -3.59
CA GLU A 416 3.11 -20.84 -3.95
C GLU A 416 4.20 -21.53 -3.12
N PHE A 417 5.33 -20.83 -2.92
CA PHE A 417 6.39 -21.32 -2.06
C PHE A 417 5.89 -21.51 -0.61
N THR A 418 5.22 -20.52 -0.04
CA THR A 418 4.70 -20.62 1.33
C THR A 418 3.59 -21.65 1.47
N ASP A 419 2.79 -21.91 0.43
CA ASP A 419 1.82 -22.99 0.37
C ASP A 419 2.50 -24.37 0.43
N LEU A 420 3.57 -24.56 -0.35
CA LEU A 420 4.36 -25.81 -0.33
C LEU A 420 4.93 -26.07 1.07
N VAL A 421 5.49 -25.05 1.71
CA VAL A 421 6.06 -25.18 3.05
C VAL A 421 5.00 -25.51 4.10
N GLN A 422 3.82 -24.88 4.02
CA GLN A 422 2.77 -25.02 5.04
C GLN A 422 1.86 -26.23 4.81
N TYR A 423 1.58 -26.57 3.55
CA TYR A 423 0.56 -27.56 3.20
C TYR A 423 1.10 -28.74 2.36
N GLY A 424 2.36 -28.67 1.92
CA GLY A 424 2.96 -29.67 1.02
C GLY A 424 2.37 -29.66 -0.39
N LYS A 425 1.61 -28.64 -0.74
CA LYS A 425 1.01 -28.47 -2.07
C LYS A 425 0.62 -27.03 -2.31
N ILE A 426 0.61 -26.60 -3.56
CA ILE A 426 0.01 -25.33 -4.00
C ILE A 426 -1.52 -25.47 -3.87
N THR A 427 -2.16 -24.53 -3.18
CA THR A 427 -3.59 -24.64 -2.82
C THR A 427 -4.53 -24.16 -3.92
N ARG A 428 -4.03 -23.31 -4.84
CA ARG A 428 -4.79 -22.76 -5.97
C ARG A 428 -3.82 -22.22 -7.03
N ASP A 429 -4.33 -21.91 -8.21
CA ASP A 429 -3.54 -21.27 -9.28
C ASP A 429 -3.28 -19.79 -8.93
N TRP A 430 -2.20 -19.56 -8.16
CA TRP A 430 -1.86 -18.22 -7.68
C TRP A 430 -1.39 -17.30 -8.80
N VAL A 431 -0.77 -17.81 -9.85
CA VAL A 431 -0.33 -16.99 -11.00
C VAL A 431 -1.53 -16.40 -11.73
N THR A 432 -2.55 -17.21 -12.02
CA THR A 432 -3.79 -16.72 -12.64
C THR A 432 -4.57 -15.78 -11.71
N ASP A 433 -4.67 -16.11 -10.43
CA ASP A 433 -5.41 -15.27 -9.47
C ASP A 433 -4.74 -13.90 -9.27
N ALA A 434 -3.40 -13.89 -9.12
CA ALA A 434 -2.64 -12.66 -8.99
C ALA A 434 -2.70 -11.81 -10.26
N ALA A 435 -2.55 -12.42 -11.44
CA ALA A 435 -2.72 -11.72 -12.71
C ALA A 435 -4.10 -11.04 -12.82
N GLY A 436 -5.17 -11.72 -12.39
CA GLY A 436 -6.52 -11.14 -12.34
C GLY A 436 -6.63 -9.96 -11.36
N PHE A 437 -5.96 -10.03 -10.21
CA PHE A 437 -5.93 -8.95 -9.22
C PHE A 437 -5.16 -7.72 -9.74
N PHE A 438 -4.04 -7.94 -10.43
CA PHE A 438 -3.20 -6.86 -10.95
C PHE A 438 -3.65 -6.31 -12.32
N ALA A 439 -4.55 -7.00 -13.03
CA ALA A 439 -5.04 -6.54 -14.34
C ALA A 439 -5.50 -5.07 -14.39
N PRO A 440 -6.19 -4.52 -13.36
CA PRO A 440 -6.57 -3.10 -13.37
C PRO A 440 -5.39 -2.11 -13.40
N TYR A 441 -4.20 -2.50 -12.91
CA TYR A 441 -3.01 -1.63 -12.93
C TYR A 441 -2.41 -1.44 -14.34
N THR A 442 -2.71 -2.36 -15.25
CA THR A 442 -2.24 -2.31 -16.63
C THR A 442 -3.36 -1.99 -17.64
N ALA A 443 -4.59 -1.81 -17.16
CA ALA A 443 -5.74 -1.46 -18.00
C ALA A 443 -5.77 0.05 -18.27
N PRO A 444 -6.15 0.47 -19.51
CA PRO A 444 -6.38 1.87 -19.81
C PRO A 444 -7.35 2.53 -18.82
N SER A 445 -7.08 3.78 -18.47
CA SER A 445 -7.85 4.58 -17.50
C SER A 445 -8.31 5.92 -18.09
N GLY A 446 -9.33 6.53 -17.49
CA GLY A 446 -9.90 7.81 -17.89
C GLY A 446 -11.37 7.70 -18.29
N ASP A 447 -12.05 8.81 -18.24
CA ASP A 447 -13.51 8.91 -18.44
C ASP A 447 -13.97 8.70 -19.88
N LEU A 448 -13.05 8.72 -20.84
CA LEU A 448 -13.33 8.53 -22.26
C LEU A 448 -12.87 7.17 -22.83
N VAL A 449 -12.25 6.29 -22.04
CA VAL A 449 -11.72 5.00 -22.54
C VAL A 449 -12.78 4.15 -23.23
N ASP A 450 -13.96 4.01 -22.62
CA ASP A 450 -15.07 3.23 -23.19
C ASP A 450 -16.09 4.10 -23.95
N ALA A 451 -15.82 5.39 -24.10
CA ALA A 451 -16.71 6.33 -24.75
C ALA A 451 -16.47 6.35 -26.26
N THR A 452 -17.56 6.48 -27.01
CA THR A 452 -17.49 6.68 -28.47
C THR A 452 -17.74 8.15 -28.79
N LYS A 453 -16.83 8.75 -29.57
CA LYS A 453 -17.01 10.12 -30.04
C LYS A 453 -18.33 10.21 -30.83
N PRO A 454 -19.24 11.17 -30.49
CA PRO A 454 -20.50 11.33 -31.21
C PRO A 454 -20.29 11.58 -32.73
N THR A 455 -21.07 10.94 -33.56
CA THR A 455 -21.02 11.13 -35.03
C THR A 455 -21.52 12.51 -35.47
N ASP A 456 -22.35 13.14 -34.60
CA ASP A 456 -22.90 14.47 -34.75
C ASP A 456 -22.33 15.43 -33.68
N ALA A 457 -21.03 15.26 -33.37
CA ALA A 457 -20.36 16.09 -32.37
C ALA A 457 -20.55 17.58 -32.67
N ALA A 458 -20.90 18.35 -31.64
CA ALA A 458 -20.96 19.79 -31.74
C ALA A 458 -19.57 20.36 -32.06
N ALA A 459 -19.51 21.44 -32.82
CA ALA A 459 -18.26 22.12 -33.13
C ALA A 459 -17.62 22.69 -31.86
N ALA A 460 -16.31 22.63 -31.78
CA ALA A 460 -15.56 23.24 -30.70
C ALA A 460 -15.72 24.78 -30.72
N PRO A 461 -15.62 25.44 -29.55
CA PRO A 461 -15.51 26.90 -29.49
C PRO A 461 -14.27 27.38 -30.29
N PRO A 462 -14.28 28.65 -30.76
CA PRO A 462 -13.09 29.22 -31.40
C PRO A 462 -11.87 29.13 -30.51
N SER A 463 -10.71 28.77 -31.08
CA SER A 463 -9.48 28.55 -30.30
C SER A 463 -9.02 29.81 -29.54
N ASP A 464 -9.26 31.00 -30.07
CA ASP A 464 -8.94 32.28 -29.44
C ASP A 464 -9.73 32.51 -28.15
N GLN A 465 -10.88 31.89 -27.98
CA GLN A 465 -11.64 31.87 -26.72
C GLN A 465 -10.96 30.98 -25.65
N LEU A 466 -10.34 29.89 -26.08
CA LEU A 466 -9.78 28.85 -25.18
C LEU A 466 -8.29 29.06 -24.86
N VAL A 467 -7.52 29.62 -25.81
CA VAL A 467 -6.10 29.92 -25.65
C VAL A 467 -5.90 30.91 -24.48
N GLY A 468 -4.88 30.66 -23.67
CA GLY A 468 -4.51 31.52 -22.56
C GLY A 468 -3.85 30.79 -21.42
N LYS A 469 -3.58 31.57 -20.38
CA LYS A 469 -3.01 31.08 -19.11
C LYS A 469 -4.13 30.81 -18.12
N TYR A 470 -4.12 29.62 -17.53
CA TYR A 470 -5.04 29.19 -16.48
C TYR A 470 -4.24 28.84 -15.22
N HIS A 471 -4.89 28.84 -14.07
CA HIS A 471 -4.23 28.57 -12.80
C HIS A 471 -5.12 27.72 -11.89
N SER A 472 -4.51 26.74 -11.24
CA SER A 472 -5.04 25.99 -10.10
C SER A 472 -4.10 26.20 -8.91
N ASP A 473 -4.62 26.41 -7.71
CA ASP A 473 -3.80 26.55 -6.51
C ASP A 473 -2.98 25.28 -6.25
N TYR A 474 -3.51 24.12 -6.60
CA TYR A 474 -2.86 22.82 -6.40
C TYR A 474 -1.84 22.52 -7.50
N PHE A 475 -2.24 22.56 -8.78
CA PHE A 475 -1.38 22.19 -9.92
C PHE A 475 -0.55 23.34 -10.47
N GLY A 476 -0.85 24.59 -10.10
CA GLY A 476 -0.15 25.76 -10.61
C GLY A 476 -0.65 26.21 -11.99
N VAL A 477 0.27 26.54 -12.88
CA VAL A 477 -0.05 27.11 -14.20
C VAL A 477 -0.33 26.03 -15.22
N LEU A 478 -1.44 26.20 -15.94
CA LEU A 478 -1.78 25.50 -17.16
C LEU A 478 -1.79 26.52 -18.31
N LEU A 479 -1.03 26.25 -19.38
CA LEU A 479 -1.00 27.09 -20.57
C LEU A 479 -1.70 26.36 -21.71
N ILE A 480 -2.79 26.91 -22.23
CA ILE A 480 -3.45 26.42 -23.44
C ILE A 480 -2.92 27.23 -24.63
N GLU A 481 -2.31 26.57 -25.58
CA GLU A 481 -1.73 27.15 -26.81
C GLU A 481 -2.30 26.47 -28.04
N GLU A 482 -2.41 27.25 -29.15
CA GLU A 482 -2.69 26.67 -30.46
C GLU A 482 -1.35 26.51 -31.20
N ARG A 483 -1.07 25.27 -31.63
CA ARG A 483 0.11 24.95 -32.43
C ARG A 483 -0.29 24.11 -33.64
N ASN A 484 0.09 24.61 -34.82
CA ASN A 484 -0.23 23.92 -36.08
C ASN A 484 -1.73 23.62 -36.29
N GLY A 485 -2.61 24.46 -35.73
CA GLY A 485 -4.06 24.29 -35.83
C GLY A 485 -4.67 23.28 -34.85
N ALA A 486 -3.91 22.84 -33.86
CA ALA A 486 -4.37 21.98 -32.74
C ALA A 486 -4.12 22.66 -31.40
N LEU A 487 -4.96 22.39 -30.41
CA LEU A 487 -4.75 22.87 -29.04
C LEU A 487 -3.82 21.93 -28.26
N GLU A 488 -2.92 22.52 -27.50
CA GLU A 488 -2.05 21.85 -26.55
C GLU A 488 -2.22 22.46 -25.15
N ALA A 489 -2.26 21.60 -24.14
CA ALA A 489 -2.22 21.99 -22.74
C ALA A 489 -0.82 21.72 -22.18
N ARG A 490 -0.17 22.74 -21.61
CA ARG A 490 1.17 22.63 -21.01
C ARG A 490 1.12 22.94 -19.54
N LEU A 491 1.66 22.03 -18.74
CA LEU A 491 1.66 22.11 -17.27
C LEU A 491 2.95 21.52 -16.66
N GLY A 492 3.02 21.50 -15.34
CA GLY A 492 4.22 21.15 -14.59
C GLY A 492 5.09 22.36 -14.24
N PRO A 493 6.12 22.20 -13.36
CA PRO A 493 6.89 23.31 -12.80
C PRO A 493 7.61 24.16 -13.86
N THR A 494 7.97 23.58 -14.98
CA THR A 494 8.65 24.24 -16.09
C THR A 494 7.83 24.24 -17.39
N GLY A 495 6.55 23.81 -17.34
CA GLY A 495 5.70 23.63 -18.53
C GLY A 495 6.22 22.52 -19.46
N ASN A 496 6.90 21.52 -18.90
CA ASN A 496 7.53 20.42 -19.62
C ASN A 496 6.55 19.29 -20.01
N VAL A 497 5.42 19.22 -19.33
CA VAL A 497 4.35 18.25 -19.67
C VAL A 497 3.43 18.87 -20.70
N THR A 498 3.25 18.20 -21.83
CA THR A 498 2.40 18.64 -22.95
C THR A 498 1.35 17.58 -23.22
N LEU A 499 0.08 17.98 -23.20
CA LEU A 499 -1.07 17.16 -23.54
C LEU A 499 -1.68 17.70 -24.83
N ALA A 500 -1.74 16.88 -25.89
CA ALA A 500 -2.44 17.23 -27.12
C ALA A 500 -3.95 17.13 -26.86
N LEU A 501 -4.70 18.19 -27.17
CA LEU A 501 -6.14 18.26 -26.98
C LEU A 501 -6.85 18.01 -28.33
N GLU A 502 -7.53 16.89 -28.44
CA GLU A 502 -8.32 16.53 -29.63
C GLU A 502 -9.78 16.89 -29.40
N GLU A 503 -10.39 17.59 -30.36
CA GLU A 503 -11.83 17.91 -30.32
C GLU A 503 -12.66 16.64 -30.10
N TRP A 504 -13.52 16.63 -29.08
CA TRP A 504 -14.39 15.49 -28.79
C TRP A 504 -15.86 15.81 -29.07
N ASN A 505 -16.40 16.81 -28.34
CA ASN A 505 -17.78 17.27 -28.55
C ASN A 505 -17.99 18.64 -27.88
N GLY A 506 -18.23 19.69 -28.67
CA GLY A 506 -18.39 21.06 -28.17
C GLY A 506 -17.18 21.50 -27.35
N SER A 507 -17.39 21.89 -26.11
CA SER A 507 -16.34 22.36 -25.18
C SER A 507 -15.52 21.23 -24.53
N THR A 508 -15.75 19.97 -24.93
CA THR A 508 -15.00 18.81 -24.44
C THR A 508 -13.93 18.41 -25.45
N PHE A 509 -12.71 18.26 -24.97
CA PHE A 509 -11.56 17.75 -25.71
C PHE A 509 -11.05 16.46 -25.05
N ALA A 510 -10.55 15.53 -25.85
CA ALA A 510 -9.90 14.31 -25.38
C ALA A 510 -8.38 14.51 -25.30
N TYR A 511 -7.73 13.89 -24.32
CA TYR A 511 -6.28 13.81 -24.24
C TYR A 511 -5.82 12.48 -23.61
N ALA A 512 -4.61 12.04 -23.96
CA ALA A 512 -3.96 10.93 -23.30
C ALA A 512 -3.28 11.45 -22.01
N PRO A 513 -3.66 10.96 -20.81
CA PRO A 513 -2.99 11.33 -19.58
C PRO A 513 -1.52 10.91 -19.60
N LEU A 514 -0.64 11.75 -19.03
CA LEU A 514 0.76 11.42 -18.77
C LEU A 514 0.91 11.11 -17.29
N SER A 515 0.82 9.85 -16.94
CA SER A 515 0.99 9.34 -15.58
C SER A 515 1.51 7.92 -15.65
N GLU A 516 2.30 7.52 -14.67
CA GLU A 516 2.70 6.13 -14.47
C GLU A 516 1.46 5.20 -14.39
N SER A 517 0.35 5.70 -13.84
CA SER A 517 -0.90 4.96 -13.67
C SER A 517 -1.84 5.07 -14.89
N ALA A 518 -1.37 5.60 -16.01
CA ALA A 518 -2.14 5.74 -17.24
C ALA A 518 -1.48 4.99 -18.41
N PRO A 519 -1.69 3.66 -18.53
CA PRO A 519 -1.12 2.86 -19.61
C PRO A 519 -1.58 3.32 -20.99
N ALA A 520 -0.89 2.82 -22.02
CA ALA A 520 -1.25 3.09 -23.42
C ALA A 520 -2.72 2.77 -23.71
N GLY A 521 -3.44 3.70 -24.34
CA GLY A 521 -4.89 3.61 -24.56
C GLY A 521 -5.73 4.34 -23.52
N SER A 522 -5.13 4.87 -22.44
CA SER A 522 -5.82 5.76 -21.50
C SER A 522 -6.28 7.04 -22.18
N LEU A 523 -7.50 7.48 -21.89
CA LEU A 523 -8.10 8.65 -22.52
C LEU A 523 -8.99 9.41 -21.53
N ALA A 524 -8.69 10.69 -21.35
CA ALA A 524 -9.38 11.57 -20.42
C ALA A 524 -9.92 12.82 -21.11
N SER A 525 -10.87 13.52 -20.48
CA SER A 525 -11.44 14.74 -21.03
C SER A 525 -10.86 16.01 -20.40
N ALA A 526 -10.70 17.03 -21.23
CA ALA A 526 -10.53 18.42 -20.85
C ALA A 526 -11.83 19.16 -21.17
N VAL A 527 -12.53 19.66 -20.15
CA VAL A 527 -13.85 20.26 -20.28
C VAL A 527 -13.76 21.76 -20.01
N PHE A 528 -13.95 22.57 -21.05
CA PHE A 528 -14.00 24.03 -20.89
C PHE A 528 -15.40 24.50 -20.53
N SER A 529 -15.49 25.58 -19.74
CA SER A 529 -16.75 26.31 -19.58
C SER A 529 -17.16 26.99 -20.89
N ASP A 530 -18.46 27.28 -21.05
CA ASP A 530 -19.01 27.88 -22.28
C ASP A 530 -18.36 29.21 -22.65
N ASP A 531 -17.88 29.98 -21.68
CA ASP A 531 -17.19 31.25 -21.85
C ASP A 531 -15.64 31.12 -21.92
N GLY A 532 -15.10 29.91 -21.83
CA GLY A 532 -13.68 29.64 -21.81
C GLY A 532 -12.95 30.13 -20.55
N SER A 533 -13.69 30.53 -19.50
CA SER A 533 -13.09 31.06 -18.27
C SER A 533 -12.48 29.99 -17.37
N THR A 534 -12.89 28.73 -17.51
CA THR A 534 -12.34 27.58 -16.77
C THR A 534 -12.10 26.40 -17.69
N VAL A 535 -11.20 25.51 -17.29
CA VAL A 535 -11.01 24.17 -17.86
C VAL A 535 -10.78 23.16 -16.74
N THR A 536 -11.47 22.03 -16.80
CA THR A 536 -11.27 20.88 -15.90
C THR A 536 -10.58 19.76 -16.67
N LEU A 537 -9.42 19.32 -16.17
CA LEU A 537 -8.73 18.13 -16.66
C LEU A 537 -9.17 16.94 -15.78
N THR A 538 -9.97 16.04 -16.31
CA THR A 538 -10.65 14.99 -15.53
C THR A 538 -9.70 13.99 -14.88
N SER A 539 -8.55 13.68 -15.50
CA SER A 539 -7.54 12.81 -14.88
C SER A 539 -6.89 13.41 -13.63
N PHE A 540 -6.98 14.73 -13.44
CA PHE A 540 -6.46 15.46 -12.27
C PHE A 540 -7.56 15.86 -11.27
N ASP A 541 -8.82 15.49 -11.51
CA ASP A 541 -9.98 15.99 -10.76
C ASP A 541 -10.58 14.98 -9.76
N ALA A 542 -9.89 13.90 -9.47
CA ALA A 542 -10.40 12.86 -8.56
C ALA A 542 -10.79 13.40 -7.17
N GLN A 543 -10.14 14.47 -6.70
CA GLN A 543 -10.43 15.16 -5.44
C GLN A 543 -11.04 16.56 -5.63
N GLY A 544 -11.51 16.90 -6.84
CA GLY A 544 -12.09 18.20 -7.17
C GLY A 544 -11.05 19.33 -7.26
N LEU A 545 -9.78 19.01 -7.57
CA LEU A 545 -8.68 19.97 -7.69
C LEU A 545 -8.26 20.24 -9.14
N GLY A 546 -8.78 19.47 -10.12
CA GLY A 546 -8.38 19.50 -11.51
C GLY A 546 -8.99 20.64 -12.34
N THR A 547 -9.68 21.61 -11.72
CA THR A 547 -10.23 22.79 -12.39
C THR A 547 -9.24 23.96 -12.34
N PHE A 548 -8.95 24.51 -13.50
CA PHE A 548 -8.09 25.68 -13.68
C PHE A 548 -8.93 26.88 -14.14
N THR A 549 -8.67 28.05 -13.57
CA THR A 549 -9.35 29.31 -13.91
C THR A 549 -8.45 30.18 -14.75
N LYS A 550 -8.99 30.77 -15.84
CA LYS A 550 -8.26 31.66 -16.75
C LYS A 550 -7.81 32.91 -15.99
N VAL A 551 -6.54 33.22 -16.12
CA VAL A 551 -5.92 34.41 -15.50
C VAL A 551 -5.59 35.43 -16.58
N ALA A 552 -5.66 36.72 -16.19
CA ALA A 552 -5.44 37.83 -17.12
C ALA A 552 -4.00 37.88 -17.63
#